data_7e4e47e35fa07368434db32da95bac86
#
_entry.id   7e4e47e35fa07368434db32da95bac86
#
_cell.length_a   1.000
_cell.length_b   1.000
_cell.length_c   1.000
_cell.angle_alpha   90.00
_cell.angle_beta   90.00
_cell.angle_gamma   90.00
#
_symmetry.space_group_name_H-M   'P 1'
#
loop_
_entity.id
_entity.type
_entity.pdbx_description
1 polymer ?
#
loop_
_entity_poly.entity_id
_entity_poly.type
_entity_poly.pdbx_seq_one_letter_code
_entity_poly.pdbx_strand_id
1 'polypeptide(L)'
;MAHDENGHTLAVFVDFENIILGFKGKKQKKFEITLILERLVEKGKIVVKKAYADWTRYADYKHALHEAGLELIEIPKRQLTGKNSADIRLVVDALDLSWGKEHIDTFVIVSGDSDFSPLVSKLKENGKRVIGMSLQDSASTLLTENCDEFIYYEELENPVGIPPKMTETIPKQRKEAFQLLVDSIIALVRENKEILWSSMVKETMKRKKPSFSESSVGYRTFSELLDDAQRNGLIRLRQDEKSGSYIVVGFGKEEGK
;
A
#
# COMPACT_ATOMS: atom_id res chain seq x y z
N MET A 1 -16.74 -3.56 21.25
CA MET A 1 -16.30 -3.69 19.85
C MET A 1 -14.83 -4.09 19.91
N ALA A 2 -14.51 -5.33 19.55
CA ALA A 2 -13.13 -5.79 19.50
C ALA A 2 -12.43 -4.98 18.40
N HIS A 3 -11.37 -4.26 18.76
CA HIS A 3 -10.47 -3.65 17.77
C HIS A 3 -9.85 -4.81 16.97
N ASP A 4 -10.13 -4.79 15.67
CA ASP A 4 -9.62 -5.73 14.69
C ASP A 4 -8.08 -5.61 14.66
N GLU A 5 -7.39 -6.44 15.44
CA GLU A 5 -5.91 -6.54 15.46
C GLU A 5 -5.38 -7.18 14.17
N ASN A 6 -6.24 -7.80 13.37
CA ASN A 6 -5.91 -8.35 12.08
C ASN A 6 -6.18 -7.30 10.99
N GLY A 7 -5.10 -6.81 10.37
CA GLY A 7 -5.20 -5.87 9.25
C GLY A 7 -6.08 -6.42 8.12
N HIS A 8 -6.61 -5.51 7.28
CA HIS A 8 -7.49 -5.85 6.16
C HIS A 8 -6.90 -6.89 5.20
N THR A 9 -7.78 -7.66 4.56
CA THR A 9 -7.41 -8.58 3.48
C THR A 9 -7.86 -8.00 2.15
N LEU A 10 -6.89 -7.65 1.30
CA LEU A 10 -7.10 -6.84 0.11
C LEU A 10 -7.10 -7.65 -1.19
N ALA A 11 -8.02 -7.32 -2.10
CA ALA A 11 -7.96 -7.69 -3.51
C ALA A 11 -7.77 -6.43 -4.38
N VAL A 12 -6.76 -6.45 -5.26
CA VAL A 12 -6.35 -5.30 -6.07
C VAL A 12 -6.66 -5.57 -7.55
N PHE A 13 -7.40 -4.64 -8.16
CA PHE A 13 -7.82 -4.66 -9.55
C PHE A 13 -7.32 -3.41 -10.25
N VAL A 14 -6.47 -3.57 -11.25
CA VAL A 14 -5.82 -2.47 -11.96
C VAL A 14 -6.35 -2.39 -13.40
N ASP A 15 -7.08 -1.32 -13.70
CA ASP A 15 -7.37 -0.90 -15.05
C ASP A 15 -6.13 -0.21 -15.63
N PHE A 16 -5.26 -1.03 -16.21
CA PHE A 16 -3.93 -0.58 -16.60
C PHE A 16 -3.97 0.43 -17.76
N GLU A 17 -4.92 0.27 -18.68
CA GLU A 17 -5.06 1.21 -19.81
C GLU A 17 -5.43 2.61 -19.34
N ASN A 18 -6.38 2.74 -18.43
CA ASN A 18 -6.82 4.02 -17.88
C ASN A 18 -5.66 4.71 -17.14
N ILE A 19 -4.97 3.99 -16.28
CA ILE A 19 -3.85 4.52 -15.51
C ILE A 19 -2.72 5.02 -16.44
N ILE A 20 -2.28 4.21 -17.40
CA ILE A 20 -1.21 4.61 -18.33
C ILE A 20 -1.60 5.79 -19.23
N LEU A 21 -2.87 5.87 -19.60
CA LEU A 21 -3.38 7.04 -20.34
C LEU A 21 -3.22 8.33 -19.53
N GLY A 22 -3.44 8.31 -18.24
CA GLY A 22 -3.24 9.45 -17.34
C GLY A 22 -1.78 9.91 -17.21
N PHE A 23 -0.80 9.03 -17.49
CA PHE A 23 0.63 9.38 -17.55
C PHE A 23 1.05 10.00 -18.88
N LYS A 24 0.25 9.91 -19.95
CA LYS A 24 0.57 10.49 -21.25
C LYS A 24 0.71 12.01 -21.14
N GLY A 25 1.86 12.52 -21.56
CA GLY A 25 2.18 13.95 -21.52
C GLY A 25 2.94 14.40 -20.27
N LYS A 26 3.04 13.58 -19.22
CA LYS A 26 3.87 13.86 -18.04
C LYS A 26 5.32 13.41 -18.32
N LYS A 27 6.11 14.21 -19.02
CA LYS A 27 7.43 13.90 -19.64
C LYS A 27 8.49 13.26 -18.73
N GLN A 28 8.33 13.21 -17.41
CA GLN A 28 9.33 12.72 -16.47
C GLN A 28 8.80 11.66 -15.49
N LYS A 29 7.51 11.32 -15.55
CA LYS A 29 6.90 10.38 -14.61
C LYS A 29 6.65 9.06 -15.29
N LYS A 30 7.18 7.98 -14.70
CA LYS A 30 6.86 6.61 -15.09
C LYS A 30 5.93 5.99 -14.06
N PHE A 31 5.01 5.17 -14.54
CA PHE A 31 4.18 4.36 -13.65
C PHE A 31 5.03 3.29 -12.97
N GLU A 32 4.99 3.25 -11.65
CA GLU A 32 5.65 2.24 -10.82
C GLU A 32 4.61 1.53 -9.94
N ILE A 33 4.30 0.29 -10.28
CA ILE A 33 3.32 -0.52 -9.54
C ILE A 33 3.75 -0.77 -8.09
N THR A 34 5.04 -0.78 -7.83
CA THR A 34 5.61 -1.00 -6.50
C THR A 34 5.15 0.06 -5.50
N LEU A 35 5.04 1.33 -5.89
CA LEU A 35 4.53 2.39 -5.02
C LEU A 35 3.09 2.12 -4.55
N ILE A 36 2.23 1.67 -5.47
CA ILE A 36 0.86 1.29 -5.15
C ILE A 36 0.85 0.12 -4.16
N LEU A 37 1.61 -0.95 -4.46
CA LEU A 37 1.61 -2.14 -3.62
C LEU A 37 2.21 -1.87 -2.23
N GLU A 38 3.27 -1.07 -2.13
CA GLU A 38 3.86 -0.65 -0.84
C GLU A 38 2.83 0.10 0.01
N ARG A 39 2.09 1.04 -0.60
CA ARG A 39 1.03 1.77 0.10
C ARG A 39 -0.10 0.84 0.57
N LEU A 40 -0.49 -0.13 -0.25
CA LEU A 40 -1.55 -1.08 0.09
C LEU A 40 -1.12 -2.10 1.17
N VAL A 41 0.14 -2.52 1.19
CA VAL A 41 0.71 -3.37 2.26
C VAL A 41 0.64 -2.66 3.62
N GLU A 42 0.71 -1.33 3.66
CA GLU A 42 0.51 -0.56 4.89
C GLU A 42 -0.90 -0.78 5.47
N LYS A 43 -1.91 -0.96 4.62
CA LYS A 43 -3.31 -1.13 5.00
C LYS A 43 -3.67 -2.56 5.38
N GLY A 44 -3.00 -3.55 4.81
CA GLY A 44 -3.31 -4.95 5.10
C GLY A 44 -2.59 -5.96 4.22
N LYS A 45 -3.08 -7.20 4.26
CA LYS A 45 -2.53 -8.30 3.48
C LYS A 45 -3.14 -8.34 2.08
N ILE A 46 -2.34 -8.20 1.04
CA ILE A 46 -2.79 -8.33 -0.35
C ILE A 46 -2.81 -9.82 -0.72
N VAL A 47 -3.97 -10.35 -1.08
CA VAL A 47 -4.15 -11.77 -1.45
C VAL A 47 -4.47 -11.98 -2.93
N VAL A 48 -5.00 -10.94 -3.61
CA VAL A 48 -5.28 -10.95 -5.05
C VAL A 48 -4.72 -9.68 -5.68
N LYS A 49 -4.05 -9.84 -6.83
CA LYS A 49 -3.52 -8.72 -7.62
C LYS A 49 -3.75 -9.04 -9.10
N LYS A 50 -4.65 -8.30 -9.75
CA LYS A 50 -4.98 -8.48 -11.17
C LYS A 50 -4.85 -7.18 -11.93
N ALA A 51 -4.31 -7.22 -13.14
CA ALA A 51 -4.24 -6.06 -14.04
C ALA A 51 -4.81 -6.42 -15.42
N TYR A 52 -5.61 -5.53 -15.96
CA TYR A 52 -6.41 -5.71 -17.17
C TYR A 52 -5.94 -4.76 -18.26
N ALA A 53 -5.57 -5.30 -19.42
CA ALA A 53 -5.19 -4.53 -20.60
C ALA A 53 -5.08 -5.39 -21.86
N ASP A 54 -4.98 -4.74 -23.02
CA ASP A 54 -4.39 -5.33 -24.22
C ASP A 54 -2.86 -5.31 -24.07
N TRP A 55 -2.30 -6.39 -23.51
CA TRP A 55 -0.88 -6.51 -23.18
C TRP A 55 0.04 -6.53 -24.41
N THR A 56 -0.49 -6.62 -25.62
CA THR A 56 0.32 -6.47 -26.85
C THR A 56 0.82 -5.03 -26.99
N ARG A 57 0.07 -4.06 -26.46
CA ARG A 57 0.37 -2.62 -26.50
C ARG A 57 1.25 -2.15 -25.34
N TYR A 58 1.34 -2.93 -24.28
CA TYR A 58 2.02 -2.60 -23.03
C TYR A 58 3.08 -3.61 -22.64
N ALA A 59 3.75 -4.22 -23.67
CA ALA A 59 4.75 -5.27 -23.48
C ALA A 59 5.87 -4.86 -22.52
N ASP A 60 6.31 -3.61 -22.56
CA ASP A 60 7.39 -3.07 -21.74
C ASP A 60 7.10 -3.09 -20.23
N TYR A 61 5.82 -3.12 -19.85
CA TYR A 61 5.42 -3.15 -18.44
C TYR A 61 5.25 -4.56 -17.88
N LYS A 62 5.10 -5.57 -18.74
CA LYS A 62 4.81 -6.97 -18.34
C LYS A 62 5.80 -7.48 -17.31
N HIS A 63 7.10 -7.28 -17.56
CA HIS A 63 8.14 -7.79 -16.67
C HIS A 63 7.99 -7.24 -15.25
N ALA A 64 7.90 -5.93 -15.10
CA ALA A 64 7.77 -5.27 -13.78
C ALA A 64 6.48 -5.69 -13.06
N LEU A 65 5.36 -5.84 -13.79
CA LEU A 65 4.09 -6.29 -13.20
C LEU A 65 4.15 -7.76 -12.75
N HIS A 66 4.80 -8.64 -13.54
CA HIS A 66 5.02 -10.03 -13.14
C HIS A 66 5.95 -10.14 -11.92
N GLU A 67 7.05 -9.38 -11.88
CA GLU A 67 7.94 -9.33 -10.71
C GLU A 67 7.20 -8.85 -9.45
N ALA A 68 6.26 -7.92 -9.61
CA ALA A 68 5.37 -7.47 -8.54
C ALA A 68 4.27 -8.50 -8.18
N GLY A 69 4.21 -9.62 -8.90
CA GLY A 69 3.27 -10.71 -8.67
C GLY A 69 1.83 -10.41 -9.07
N LEU A 70 1.60 -9.59 -10.11
CA LEU A 70 0.29 -9.37 -10.67
C LEU A 70 -0.06 -10.46 -11.69
N GLU A 71 -1.29 -10.92 -11.64
CA GLU A 71 -1.92 -11.71 -12.72
C GLU A 71 -2.34 -10.75 -13.83
N LEU A 72 -1.78 -10.96 -15.04
CA LEU A 72 -2.08 -10.13 -16.21
C LEU A 72 -3.22 -10.76 -17.00
N ILE A 73 -4.38 -10.10 -17.00
CA ILE A 73 -5.57 -10.55 -17.74
C ILE A 73 -5.53 -9.92 -19.13
N GLU A 74 -5.37 -10.78 -20.15
CA GLU A 74 -5.35 -10.36 -21.55
C GLU A 74 -6.75 -10.00 -22.03
N ILE A 75 -6.90 -8.80 -22.55
CA ILE A 75 -8.15 -8.32 -23.16
C ILE A 75 -7.87 -7.93 -24.62
N PRO A 76 -7.96 -8.88 -25.55
CA PRO A 76 -7.66 -8.58 -26.94
C PRO A 76 -8.71 -7.65 -27.54
N LYS A 77 -8.25 -6.58 -28.19
CA LYS A 77 -9.16 -5.68 -28.95
C LYS A 77 -9.74 -6.43 -30.13
N ARG A 78 -11.01 -6.78 -30.04
CA ARG A 78 -11.79 -7.14 -31.22
C ARG A 78 -12.24 -5.85 -31.88
N GLN A 79 -11.96 -5.70 -33.20
CA GLN A 79 -12.31 -4.52 -33.99
C GLN A 79 -13.82 -4.14 -33.98
N LEU A 80 -14.68 -5.04 -33.52
CA LEU A 80 -16.13 -4.94 -33.56
C LEU A 80 -16.82 -4.92 -32.18
N THR A 81 -16.11 -5.12 -31.09
CA THR A 81 -16.69 -5.05 -29.74
C THR A 81 -16.10 -3.86 -28.99
N GLY A 82 -16.96 -3.02 -28.47
CA GLY A 82 -16.66 -1.69 -27.91
C GLY A 82 -15.51 -1.61 -26.89
N LYS A 83 -15.12 -0.39 -26.58
CA LYS A 83 -13.99 0.02 -25.74
C LYS A 83 -13.95 -0.59 -24.32
N ASN A 84 -15.03 -1.16 -23.79
CA ASN A 84 -15.25 -1.47 -22.37
C ASN A 84 -15.05 -2.96 -22.01
N SER A 85 -14.39 -3.77 -22.88
CA SER A 85 -14.23 -5.22 -22.57
C SER A 85 -13.35 -5.47 -21.35
N ALA A 86 -12.33 -4.62 -21.10
CA ALA A 86 -11.46 -4.70 -19.94
C ALA A 86 -12.25 -4.37 -18.66
N ASP A 87 -13.02 -3.29 -18.71
CA ASP A 87 -13.82 -2.79 -17.58
C ASP A 87 -14.86 -3.83 -17.15
N ILE A 88 -15.58 -4.40 -18.12
CA ILE A 88 -16.56 -5.47 -17.87
C ILE A 88 -15.90 -6.69 -17.23
N ARG A 89 -14.75 -7.11 -17.73
CA ARG A 89 -14.02 -8.26 -17.16
C ARG A 89 -13.57 -7.99 -15.74
N LEU A 90 -13.03 -6.80 -15.47
CA LEU A 90 -12.64 -6.37 -14.12
C LEU A 90 -13.85 -6.39 -13.19
N VAL A 91 -14.98 -5.83 -13.61
CA VAL A 91 -16.22 -5.80 -12.82
C VAL A 91 -16.68 -7.21 -12.46
N VAL A 92 -16.71 -8.12 -13.45
CA VAL A 92 -17.13 -9.51 -13.24
C VAL A 92 -16.20 -10.21 -12.23
N ASP A 93 -14.88 -10.12 -12.42
CA ASP A 93 -13.89 -10.76 -11.54
C ASP A 93 -13.97 -10.19 -10.12
N ALA A 94 -14.19 -8.88 -9.94
CA ALA A 94 -14.31 -8.27 -8.64
C ALA A 94 -15.59 -8.70 -7.91
N LEU A 95 -16.72 -8.74 -8.61
CA LEU A 95 -17.99 -9.19 -8.05
C LEU A 95 -17.95 -10.68 -7.69
N ASP A 96 -17.41 -11.54 -8.56
CA ASP A 96 -17.25 -12.98 -8.30
C ASP A 96 -16.43 -13.21 -7.01
N LEU A 97 -15.31 -12.50 -6.87
CA LEU A 97 -14.50 -12.58 -5.65
C LEU A 97 -15.22 -12.05 -4.41
N SER A 98 -16.06 -11.02 -4.55
CA SER A 98 -16.79 -10.44 -3.42
C SER A 98 -17.81 -11.40 -2.81
N TRP A 99 -18.38 -12.30 -3.64
CA TRP A 99 -19.31 -13.34 -3.22
C TRP A 99 -18.60 -14.64 -2.80
N GLY A 100 -17.58 -15.03 -3.57
CA GLY A 100 -16.91 -16.32 -3.41
C GLY A 100 -15.84 -16.37 -2.31
N LYS A 101 -15.38 -15.21 -1.81
CA LYS A 101 -14.27 -15.11 -0.86
C LYS A 101 -14.61 -14.17 0.30
N GLU A 102 -15.29 -14.68 1.31
CA GLU A 102 -15.74 -13.90 2.49
C GLU A 102 -14.58 -13.25 3.24
N HIS A 103 -13.39 -13.90 3.28
CA HIS A 103 -12.21 -13.41 3.97
C HIS A 103 -11.55 -12.18 3.31
N ILE A 104 -11.95 -11.85 2.09
CA ILE A 104 -11.52 -10.59 1.44
C ILE A 104 -12.53 -9.51 1.85
N ASP A 105 -12.08 -8.57 2.67
CA ASP A 105 -12.91 -7.50 3.20
C ASP A 105 -12.74 -6.18 2.45
N THR A 106 -11.61 -5.99 1.75
CA THR A 106 -11.25 -4.72 1.10
C THR A 106 -10.92 -4.92 -0.38
N PHE A 107 -11.58 -4.13 -1.22
CA PHE A 107 -11.38 -4.13 -2.67
C PHE A 107 -10.71 -2.82 -3.08
N VAL A 108 -9.63 -2.93 -3.84
CA VAL A 108 -8.88 -1.78 -4.35
C VAL A 108 -9.08 -1.68 -5.86
N ILE A 109 -9.65 -0.57 -6.31
CA ILE A 109 -9.88 -0.27 -7.72
C ILE A 109 -8.88 0.80 -8.15
N VAL A 110 -7.93 0.41 -9.00
CA VAL A 110 -6.91 1.32 -9.53
C VAL A 110 -7.35 1.78 -10.91
N SER A 111 -8.17 2.82 -10.94
CA SER A 111 -8.70 3.51 -12.14
C SER A 111 -9.29 4.85 -11.74
N GLY A 112 -9.30 5.81 -12.69
CA GLY A 112 -9.98 7.09 -12.52
C GLY A 112 -11.37 7.13 -13.17
N ASP A 113 -11.82 6.04 -13.81
CA ASP A 113 -13.01 6.02 -14.63
C ASP A 113 -14.31 5.96 -13.79
N SER A 114 -15.23 6.87 -14.10
CA SER A 114 -16.56 6.90 -13.48
C SER A 114 -17.40 5.64 -13.72
N ASP A 115 -17.10 4.88 -14.77
CA ASP A 115 -17.83 3.67 -15.14
C ASP A 115 -17.68 2.56 -14.09
N PHE A 116 -16.70 2.66 -13.18
CA PHE A 116 -16.57 1.77 -12.03
C PHE A 116 -17.41 2.18 -10.81
N SER A 117 -18.07 3.33 -10.80
CA SER A 117 -18.92 3.77 -9.68
C SER A 117 -20.03 2.76 -9.32
N PRO A 118 -20.71 2.11 -10.30
CA PRO A 118 -21.68 1.06 -9.99
C PRO A 118 -21.06 -0.17 -9.33
N LEU A 119 -19.82 -0.54 -9.70
CA LEU A 119 -19.07 -1.61 -9.06
C LEU A 119 -18.79 -1.27 -7.59
N VAL A 120 -18.29 -0.06 -7.33
CA VAL A 120 -18.02 0.42 -5.97
C VAL A 120 -19.28 0.33 -5.10
N SER A 121 -20.40 0.85 -5.59
CA SER A 121 -21.68 0.77 -4.88
C SER A 121 -22.07 -0.68 -4.57
N LYS A 122 -21.92 -1.58 -5.54
CA LYS A 122 -22.28 -3.00 -5.36
C LYS A 122 -21.36 -3.73 -4.38
N LEU A 123 -20.07 -3.44 -4.39
CA LEU A 123 -19.13 -3.99 -3.39
C LEU A 123 -19.49 -3.52 -1.98
N LYS A 124 -19.84 -2.24 -1.81
CA LYS A 124 -20.29 -1.69 -0.52
C LYS A 124 -21.61 -2.30 -0.06
N GLU A 125 -22.59 -2.54 -0.95
CA GLU A 125 -23.80 -3.30 -0.64
C GLU A 125 -23.48 -4.71 -0.11
N ASN A 126 -22.42 -5.34 -0.61
CA ASN A 126 -21.94 -6.64 -0.16
C ASN A 126 -21.10 -6.56 1.14
N GLY A 127 -21.07 -5.41 1.82
CA GLY A 127 -20.32 -5.19 3.05
C GLY A 127 -18.82 -5.11 2.88
N LYS A 128 -18.32 -4.88 1.65
CA LYS A 128 -16.90 -4.74 1.37
C LYS A 128 -16.48 -3.28 1.44
N ARG A 129 -15.30 -3.02 2.00
CA ARG A 129 -14.64 -1.72 1.94
C ARG A 129 -14.03 -1.52 0.55
N VAL A 130 -14.11 -0.31 0.01
CA VAL A 130 -13.55 0.01 -1.31
C VAL A 130 -12.58 1.18 -1.23
N ILE A 131 -11.36 0.94 -1.71
CA ILE A 131 -10.32 1.95 -1.86
C ILE A 131 -10.15 2.24 -3.36
N GLY A 132 -10.33 3.49 -3.77
CA GLY A 132 -10.02 3.95 -5.11
C GLY A 132 -8.58 4.47 -5.19
N MET A 133 -7.93 4.29 -6.33
CA MET A 133 -6.59 4.87 -6.60
C MET A 133 -6.51 5.33 -8.04
N SER A 134 -6.02 6.56 -8.27
CA SER A 134 -5.78 7.10 -9.61
C SER A 134 -4.81 8.26 -9.56
N LEU A 135 -4.42 8.78 -10.74
CA LEU A 135 -3.82 10.11 -10.80
C LEU A 135 -4.89 11.17 -10.53
N GLN A 136 -4.49 12.27 -9.88
CA GLN A 136 -5.40 13.35 -9.51
C GLN A 136 -6.14 13.94 -10.72
N ASP A 137 -5.42 14.17 -11.83
CA ASP A 137 -6.00 14.75 -13.05
C ASP A 137 -6.95 13.80 -13.81
N SER A 138 -6.89 12.49 -13.52
CA SER A 138 -7.70 11.45 -14.19
C SER A 138 -8.83 10.92 -13.32
N ALA A 139 -8.86 11.30 -12.05
CA ALA A 139 -9.85 10.81 -11.10
C ALA A 139 -11.21 11.49 -11.34
N SER A 140 -12.23 10.69 -11.62
CA SER A 140 -13.62 11.16 -11.67
C SER A 140 -14.13 11.50 -10.27
N THR A 141 -14.79 12.64 -10.13
CA THR A 141 -15.45 13.04 -8.87
C THR A 141 -16.46 12.00 -8.42
N LEU A 142 -17.23 11.44 -9.36
CA LEU A 142 -18.22 10.41 -9.05
C LEU A 142 -17.59 9.15 -8.44
N LEU A 143 -16.44 8.71 -8.95
CA LEU A 143 -15.74 7.56 -8.42
C LEU A 143 -15.14 7.87 -7.04
N THR A 144 -14.49 9.04 -6.90
CA THR A 144 -13.83 9.42 -5.65
C THR A 144 -14.80 9.53 -4.47
N GLU A 145 -15.97 10.12 -4.68
CA GLU A 145 -17.00 10.30 -3.65
C GLU A 145 -17.70 8.99 -3.25
N ASN A 146 -17.72 7.99 -4.14
CA ASN A 146 -18.34 6.70 -3.84
C ASN A 146 -17.43 5.75 -3.05
N CYS A 147 -16.10 5.89 -3.14
CA CYS A 147 -15.16 5.06 -2.40
C CYS A 147 -15.18 5.37 -0.90
N ASP A 148 -14.81 4.39 -0.06
CA ASP A 148 -14.61 4.62 1.38
C ASP A 148 -13.31 5.37 1.64
N GLU A 149 -12.34 5.23 0.73
CA GLU A 149 -11.07 5.95 0.72
C GLU A 149 -10.60 6.13 -0.72
N PHE A 150 -9.99 7.27 -1.02
CA PHE A 150 -9.37 7.50 -2.31
C PHE A 150 -7.93 7.99 -2.14
N ILE A 151 -6.99 7.39 -2.87
CA ILE A 151 -5.56 7.70 -2.78
C ILE A 151 -5.08 8.17 -4.16
N TYR A 152 -4.50 9.35 -4.19
CA TYR A 152 -3.90 9.86 -5.43
C TYR A 152 -2.47 9.34 -5.60
N TYR A 153 -2.13 8.93 -6.82
CA TYR A 153 -0.81 8.39 -7.14
C TYR A 153 0.31 9.38 -6.81
N GLU A 154 0.06 10.67 -7.01
CA GLU A 154 0.99 11.75 -6.69
C GLU A 154 1.38 11.79 -5.20
N GLU A 155 0.52 11.34 -4.31
CA GLU A 155 0.79 11.24 -2.87
C GLU A 155 1.80 10.12 -2.55
N LEU A 156 1.90 9.11 -3.42
CA LEU A 156 2.83 7.99 -3.25
C LEU A 156 4.27 8.40 -3.56
N GLU A 157 4.45 9.33 -4.49
CA GLU A 157 5.76 9.84 -4.90
C GLU A 157 6.38 10.77 -3.83
N ASN A 158 5.55 11.41 -3.01
CA ASN A 158 5.98 12.34 -1.97
C ASN A 158 5.49 11.88 -0.59
N PRO A 159 6.19 10.94 0.04
CA PRO A 159 5.78 10.45 1.36
C PRO A 159 5.79 11.59 2.39
N VAL A 160 4.68 11.74 3.11
CA VAL A 160 4.56 12.69 4.22
C VAL A 160 5.49 12.27 5.36
N GLY A 161 6.39 13.16 5.72
CA GLY A 161 7.35 12.99 6.81
C GLY A 161 8.79 13.11 6.31
N ILE A 162 9.61 13.87 7.03
CA ILE A 162 11.05 13.96 6.75
C ILE A 162 11.71 12.78 7.47
N PRO A 163 12.13 11.72 6.76
CA PRO A 163 12.84 10.62 7.41
C PRO A 163 14.14 11.15 8.02
N PRO A 164 14.50 10.72 9.23
CA PRO A 164 15.74 11.13 9.86
C PRO A 164 16.93 10.70 8.98
N LYS A 165 17.89 11.61 8.80
CA LYS A 165 19.11 11.29 8.05
C LYS A 165 19.91 10.22 8.81
N MET A 166 20.09 9.08 8.19
CA MET A 166 20.96 8.02 8.73
C MET A 166 22.43 8.40 8.59
N THR A 167 23.19 8.26 9.65
CA THR A 167 24.63 8.50 9.64
C THR A 167 25.36 7.41 8.83
N GLU A 168 26.49 7.75 8.20
CA GLU A 168 27.28 6.81 7.41
C GLU A 168 27.93 5.69 8.23
N THR A 169 28.05 5.88 9.53
CA THR A 169 28.69 4.96 10.47
C THR A 169 27.90 3.70 10.76
N ILE A 170 26.63 3.61 10.36
CA ILE A 170 25.75 2.46 10.61
C ILE A 170 26.08 1.34 9.59
N PRO A 171 26.33 0.09 10.01
CA PRO A 171 26.52 -1.04 9.10
C PRO A 171 25.36 -1.23 8.13
N LYS A 172 25.65 -1.63 6.88
CA LYS A 172 24.66 -1.72 5.80
C LYS A 172 23.39 -2.53 6.19
N GLN A 173 23.56 -3.70 6.81
CA GLN A 173 22.44 -4.55 7.24
C GLN A 173 21.53 -3.86 8.25
N ARG A 174 22.11 -3.11 9.20
CA ARG A 174 21.33 -2.33 10.19
C ARG A 174 20.67 -1.11 9.53
N LYS A 175 21.34 -0.49 8.56
CA LYS A 175 20.75 0.60 7.77
C LYS A 175 19.45 0.19 7.09
N GLU A 176 19.43 -0.99 6.45
CA GLU A 176 18.22 -1.52 5.81
C GLU A 176 17.12 -1.80 6.82
N ALA A 177 17.44 -2.33 8.00
CA ALA A 177 16.48 -2.57 9.07
C ALA A 177 15.92 -1.25 9.65
N PHE A 178 16.76 -0.26 9.84
CA PHE A 178 16.34 1.05 10.32
C PHE A 178 15.50 1.81 9.27
N GLN A 179 15.83 1.67 7.97
CA GLN A 179 14.98 2.22 6.92
C GLN A 179 13.60 1.58 6.95
N LEU A 180 13.54 0.24 7.02
CA LEU A 180 12.27 -0.48 7.14
C LEU A 180 11.48 -0.07 8.40
N LEU A 181 12.16 0.17 9.52
CA LEU A 181 11.55 0.67 10.76
C LEU A 181 10.94 2.06 10.55
N VAL A 182 11.71 3.00 10.00
CA VAL A 182 11.24 4.37 9.73
C VAL A 182 10.07 4.37 8.77
N ASP A 183 10.14 3.62 7.67
CA ASP A 183 9.07 3.49 6.67
C ASP A 183 7.80 2.87 7.27
N SER A 184 7.95 1.98 8.24
CA SER A 184 6.81 1.37 8.93
C SER A 184 6.16 2.33 9.93
N ILE A 185 6.94 3.17 10.60
CA ILE A 185 6.42 4.22 11.48
C ILE A 185 5.67 5.28 10.65
N ILE A 186 6.25 5.73 9.53
CA ILE A 186 5.59 6.68 8.60
C ILE A 186 4.25 6.11 8.13
N ALA A 187 4.21 4.82 7.78
CA ALA A 187 2.99 4.13 7.37
C ALA A 187 1.90 4.21 8.44
N LEU A 188 2.24 3.91 9.69
CA LEU A 188 1.29 3.95 10.81
C LEU A 188 0.80 5.37 11.11
N VAL A 189 1.67 6.38 10.97
CA VAL A 189 1.29 7.80 11.10
C VAL A 189 0.30 8.20 10.00
N ARG A 190 0.50 7.77 8.76
CA ARG A 190 -0.44 8.01 7.65
C ARG A 190 -1.81 7.37 7.87
N GLU A 191 -1.85 6.23 8.57
CA GLU A 191 -3.10 5.57 8.96
C GLU A 191 -3.74 6.20 10.21
N ASN A 192 -3.28 7.39 10.62
CA ASN A 192 -3.80 8.12 11.78
C ASN A 192 -3.85 7.30 13.08
N LYS A 193 -2.88 6.37 13.27
CA LYS A 193 -2.78 5.62 14.51
C LYS A 193 -2.32 6.57 15.64
N GLU A 194 -3.17 6.75 16.64
CA GLU A 194 -2.91 7.66 17.76
C GLU A 194 -1.72 7.21 18.63
N ILE A 195 -1.56 5.91 18.83
CA ILE A 195 -0.49 5.33 19.64
C ILE A 195 0.25 4.29 18.82
N LEU A 196 1.55 4.51 18.66
CA LEU A 196 2.43 3.63 17.88
C LEU A 196 3.12 2.59 18.78
N TRP A 197 2.39 1.53 19.11
CA TRP A 197 2.93 0.43 19.89
C TRP A 197 4.04 -0.30 19.15
N SER A 198 5.07 -0.75 19.86
CA SER A 198 6.18 -1.53 19.29
C SER A 198 5.71 -2.78 18.55
N SER A 199 4.65 -3.44 19.03
CA SER A 199 4.04 -4.60 18.38
C SER A 199 3.47 -4.26 16.99
N MET A 200 2.75 -3.13 16.87
CA MET A 200 2.19 -2.65 15.60
C MET A 200 3.29 -2.30 14.61
N VAL A 201 4.35 -1.64 15.08
CA VAL A 201 5.51 -1.30 14.24
C VAL A 201 6.17 -2.59 13.71
N LYS A 202 6.42 -3.57 14.58
CA LYS A 202 6.99 -4.87 14.21
C LYS A 202 6.13 -5.62 13.19
N GLU A 203 4.82 -5.62 13.38
CA GLU A 203 3.87 -6.26 12.46
C GLU A 203 3.90 -5.59 11.09
N THR A 204 3.91 -4.25 11.05
CA THR A 204 4.02 -3.50 9.80
C THR A 204 5.35 -3.76 9.09
N MET A 205 6.47 -3.83 9.81
CA MET A 205 7.77 -4.23 9.25
C MET A 205 7.71 -5.64 8.63
N LYS A 206 7.09 -6.60 9.30
CA LYS A 206 6.93 -7.97 8.79
C LYS A 206 5.98 -8.04 7.58
N ARG A 207 4.95 -7.22 7.52
CA ARG A 207 4.09 -7.11 6.32
C ARG A 207 4.85 -6.57 5.12
N LYS A 208 5.66 -5.52 5.32
CA LYS A 208 6.50 -4.93 4.26
C LYS A 208 7.62 -5.87 3.81
N LYS A 209 8.25 -6.56 4.75
CA LYS A 209 9.36 -7.50 4.49
C LYS A 209 9.17 -8.79 5.31
N PRO A 210 8.45 -9.80 4.77
CA PRO A 210 8.16 -11.04 5.50
C PRO A 210 9.42 -11.81 5.97
N SER A 211 10.55 -11.63 5.27
CA SER A 211 11.85 -12.22 5.63
C SER A 211 12.56 -11.48 6.76
N PHE A 212 12.01 -10.37 7.26
CA PHE A 212 12.64 -9.61 8.34
C PHE A 212 12.63 -10.40 9.66
N SER A 213 13.80 -10.46 10.28
CA SER A 213 14.01 -11.00 11.63
C SER A 213 15.07 -10.16 12.34
N GLU A 214 14.84 -9.86 13.60
CA GLU A 214 15.77 -9.10 14.44
C GLU A 214 17.14 -9.79 14.51
N SER A 215 17.13 -11.12 14.60
CA SER A 215 18.36 -11.93 14.67
C SER A 215 19.21 -11.84 13.40
N SER A 216 18.57 -11.67 12.22
CA SER A 216 19.30 -11.52 10.95
C SER A 216 20.12 -10.23 10.87
N VAL A 217 19.78 -9.23 11.69
CA VAL A 217 20.48 -7.94 11.77
C VAL A 217 21.26 -7.76 13.09
N GLY A 218 21.36 -8.83 13.88
CA GLY A 218 22.24 -8.90 15.05
C GLY A 218 21.61 -8.43 16.36
N TYR A 219 20.27 -8.41 16.48
CA TYR A 219 19.56 -8.11 17.73
C TYR A 219 18.89 -9.37 18.27
N ARG A 220 18.85 -9.52 19.59
CA ARG A 220 18.15 -10.63 20.26
C ARG A 220 16.65 -10.41 20.31
N THR A 221 16.24 -9.16 20.47
CA THR A 221 14.84 -8.76 20.61
C THR A 221 14.53 -7.54 19.77
N PHE A 222 13.25 -7.34 19.48
CA PHE A 222 12.80 -6.13 18.80
C PHE A 222 13.04 -4.87 19.63
N SER A 223 12.96 -4.99 20.95
CA SER A 223 13.26 -3.88 21.87
C SER A 223 14.72 -3.42 21.74
N GLU A 224 15.68 -4.34 21.62
CA GLU A 224 17.10 -3.99 21.38
C GLU A 224 17.29 -3.21 20.05
N LEU A 225 16.54 -3.59 19.00
CA LEU A 225 16.56 -2.86 17.73
C LEU A 225 16.01 -1.43 17.91
N LEU A 226 14.91 -1.28 18.63
CA LEU A 226 14.31 0.03 18.90
C LEU A 226 15.25 0.90 19.75
N ASP A 227 15.87 0.36 20.81
CA ASP A 227 16.84 1.06 21.63
C ASP A 227 18.06 1.54 20.82
N ASP A 228 18.54 0.70 19.88
CA ASP A 228 19.65 1.09 19.00
C ASP A 228 19.22 2.18 18.00
N ALA A 229 18.01 2.11 17.47
CA ALA A 229 17.45 3.15 16.63
C ALA A 229 17.31 4.49 17.38
N GLN A 230 16.90 4.47 18.65
CA GLN A 230 16.87 5.65 19.50
C GLN A 230 18.26 6.21 19.77
N ARG A 231 19.25 5.36 20.12
CA ARG A 231 20.65 5.78 20.31
C ARG A 231 21.23 6.44 19.07
N ASN A 232 20.84 5.98 17.88
CA ASN A 232 21.24 6.58 16.62
C ASN A 232 20.41 7.86 16.27
N GLY A 233 19.48 8.27 17.12
CA GLY A 233 18.68 9.48 16.94
C GLY A 233 17.67 9.37 15.81
N LEU A 234 17.21 8.17 15.48
CA LEU A 234 16.22 7.95 14.42
C LEU A 234 14.80 8.09 14.95
N ILE A 235 14.55 7.58 16.16
CA ILE A 235 13.23 7.58 16.80
C ILE A 235 13.34 8.00 18.27
N ARG A 236 12.20 8.36 18.85
CA ARG A 236 12.05 8.57 20.28
C ARG A 236 11.08 7.53 20.83
N LEU A 237 11.42 6.94 21.97
CA LEU A 237 10.63 5.92 22.62
C LEU A 237 10.14 6.43 24.00
N ARG A 238 8.97 5.94 24.37
CA ARG A 238 8.46 6.01 25.74
C ARG A 238 8.05 4.61 26.16
N GLN A 239 8.33 4.24 27.37
CA GLN A 239 7.85 2.99 27.94
C GLN A 239 6.47 3.22 28.59
N ASP A 240 5.53 2.34 28.30
CA ASP A 240 4.22 2.36 28.95
C ASP A 240 4.34 1.78 30.37
N GLU A 241 3.89 2.52 31.36
CA GLU A 241 4.04 2.15 32.80
C GLU A 241 3.26 0.87 33.16
N LYS A 242 2.18 0.56 32.45
CA LYS A 242 1.31 -0.58 32.76
C LYS A 242 1.79 -1.88 32.12
N SER A 243 2.14 -1.81 30.82
CA SER A 243 2.51 -3.00 30.04
C SER A 243 4.02 -3.21 29.93
N GLY A 244 4.82 -2.17 30.23
CA GLY A 244 6.26 -2.15 29.99
C GLY A 244 6.64 -2.13 28.50
N SER A 245 5.67 -2.04 27.60
CA SER A 245 5.89 -2.02 26.14
C SER A 245 6.39 -0.66 25.67
N TYR A 246 7.22 -0.66 24.62
CA TYR A 246 7.62 0.59 23.99
C TYR A 246 6.52 1.18 23.11
N ILE A 247 6.43 2.49 23.17
CA ILE A 247 5.61 3.35 22.29
C ILE A 247 6.57 4.27 21.55
N VAL A 248 6.46 4.34 20.23
CA VAL A 248 7.18 5.32 19.42
C VAL A 248 6.45 6.66 19.49
N VAL A 249 7.10 7.69 20.02
CA VAL A 249 6.51 9.01 20.20
C VAL A 249 6.94 10.03 19.14
N GLY A 250 7.86 9.69 18.26
CA GLY A 250 8.28 10.55 17.15
C GLY A 250 9.66 10.20 16.59
N PHE A 251 10.11 11.02 15.66
CA PHE A 251 11.43 10.96 15.05
C PHE A 251 12.42 11.92 15.72
N GLY A 252 13.73 11.66 15.53
CA GLY A 252 14.81 12.52 15.98
C GLY A 252 15.33 12.20 17.38
N LYS A 253 16.33 13.00 17.83
CA LYS A 253 16.85 12.95 19.20
C LYS A 253 15.87 13.65 20.15
N GLU A 254 15.87 13.27 21.43
CA GLU A 254 15.24 14.09 22.47
C GLU A 254 15.85 15.49 22.39
N GLU A 255 14.99 16.51 22.23
CA GLU A 255 15.40 17.88 22.47
C GLU A 255 15.69 17.95 23.97
N GLY A 256 16.96 18.08 24.32
CA GLY A 256 17.39 18.22 25.70
C GLY A 256 16.67 19.38 26.36
N LYS A 257 16.06 19.10 27.51
CA LYS A 257 15.59 20.12 28.45
C LYS A 257 16.74 20.94 28.97
#